data_1178bf463aaf0eaab524738b6dd47488
#
_entry.id   1178bf463aaf0eaab524738b6dd47488
#
_cell.length_a   1.000
_cell.length_b   1.000
_cell.length_c   1.000
_cell.angle_alpha   90.00
_cell.angle_beta   90.00
_cell.angle_gamma   90.00
#
_symmetry.space_group_name_H-M   'P 1'
#
loop_
_entity.id
_entity.type
_entity.pdbx_description
1 polymer ?
#
loop_
_entity_poly.entity_id
_entity_poly.type
_entity_poly.pdbx_seq_one_letter_code
_entity_poly.pdbx_strand_id
1 'polypeptide(L)'
;GILKKYEMLGERADQDGATLSGGQQQMLAVARSLMIQPRLLLLDEPNEGLAPVIVQQIGELIDDLSQTTTILFTDQSVRFALKHAQRAYILEKGQVVHEASSQDLKTDQATQDRFLSVA
;
A
#
# COMPACT_ATOMS: atom_id res chain seq x y z
N GLY A 1 -13.22 15.27 -7.76
CA GLY A 1 -12.59 14.99 -6.48
C GLY A 1 -12.24 13.53 -6.30
N ILE A 2 -11.52 13.21 -5.27
CA ILE A 2 -11.05 11.85 -5.04
C ILE A 2 -12.20 10.86 -4.79
N LEU A 3 -13.24 11.28 -4.10
CA LEU A 3 -14.41 10.42 -3.86
C LEU A 3 -15.16 10.09 -5.14
N LYS A 4 -15.16 11.01 -6.10
CA LYS A 4 -15.78 10.79 -7.40
C LYS A 4 -14.97 9.80 -8.23
N LYS A 5 -13.64 9.87 -8.16
CA LYS A 5 -12.75 8.94 -8.86
C LYS A 5 -12.93 7.51 -8.35
N TYR A 6 -13.18 7.35 -7.06
CA TYR A 6 -13.43 6.05 -6.44
C TYR A 6 -14.90 6.00 -6.03
N GLU A 7 -15.73 5.65 -7.00
CA GLU A 7 -17.18 5.71 -6.91
C GLU A 7 -17.75 5.00 -5.66
N MET A 8 -17.18 3.85 -5.32
CA MET A 8 -17.58 3.11 -4.12
C MET A 8 -17.40 3.95 -2.85
N LEU A 9 -16.32 4.71 -2.75
CA LEU A 9 -16.08 5.59 -1.62
C LEU A 9 -17.07 6.76 -1.62
N GLY A 10 -17.38 7.31 -2.79
CA GLY A 10 -18.36 8.37 -2.93
C GLY A 10 -19.74 7.94 -2.46
N GLU A 11 -20.17 6.75 -2.87
CA GLU A 11 -21.46 6.20 -2.48
C GLU A 11 -21.58 5.95 -0.98
N ARG A 12 -20.47 5.65 -0.32
CA ARG A 12 -20.43 5.26 1.09
C ARG A 12 -19.89 6.32 2.04
N ALA A 13 -19.60 7.51 1.52
CA ALA A 13 -19.00 8.58 2.33
C ALA A 13 -19.87 9.01 3.51
N ASP A 14 -21.18 8.92 3.36
CA ASP A 14 -22.15 9.33 4.39
C ASP A 14 -22.55 8.19 5.32
N GLN A 15 -22.06 6.98 5.09
CA GLN A 15 -22.41 5.85 5.94
C GLN A 15 -21.57 5.84 7.22
N ASP A 16 -22.16 5.27 8.28
CA ASP A 16 -21.43 5.00 9.51
C ASP A 16 -20.27 4.03 9.21
N GLY A 17 -19.06 4.36 9.67
CA GLY A 17 -17.89 3.50 9.49
C GLY A 17 -18.08 2.08 10.01
N ALA A 18 -18.93 1.87 10.99
CA ALA A 18 -19.22 0.54 11.53
C ALA A 18 -19.94 -0.38 10.54
N THR A 19 -20.57 0.17 9.50
CA THR A 19 -21.28 -0.62 8.48
C THR A 19 -20.40 -1.01 7.30
N LEU A 20 -19.16 -0.51 7.24
CA LEU A 20 -18.24 -0.77 6.14
C LEU A 20 -17.40 -2.01 6.41
N SER A 21 -17.02 -2.74 5.34
CA SER A 21 -16.03 -3.80 5.45
C SER A 21 -14.67 -3.24 5.85
N GLY A 22 -13.76 -4.11 6.34
CA GLY A 22 -12.40 -3.69 6.70
C GLY A 22 -11.67 -3.02 5.54
N GLY A 23 -11.80 -3.57 4.32
CA GLY A 23 -11.18 -3.00 3.14
C GLY A 23 -11.77 -1.65 2.75
N GLN A 24 -13.10 -1.51 2.85
CA GLN A 24 -13.76 -0.24 2.58
C GLN A 24 -13.38 0.82 3.60
N GLN A 25 -13.24 0.44 4.87
CA GLN A 25 -12.77 1.36 5.91
C GLN A 25 -11.34 1.83 5.62
N GLN A 26 -10.48 0.93 5.20
CA GLN A 26 -9.10 1.26 4.86
C GLN A 26 -9.03 2.22 3.66
N MET A 27 -9.80 1.94 2.60
CA MET A 27 -9.85 2.82 1.43
C MET A 27 -10.41 4.20 1.78
N LEU A 28 -11.42 4.26 2.63
CA LEU A 28 -12.00 5.52 3.08
C LEU A 28 -11.01 6.32 3.93
N ALA A 29 -10.25 5.65 4.80
CA ALA A 29 -9.22 6.30 5.60
C ALA A 29 -8.14 6.94 4.72
N VAL A 30 -7.70 6.22 3.68
CA VAL A 30 -6.73 6.72 2.72
C VAL A 30 -7.30 7.94 1.98
N ALA A 31 -8.54 7.85 1.51
CA ALA A 31 -9.18 8.95 0.80
C ALA A 31 -9.30 10.21 1.68
N ARG A 32 -9.68 10.04 2.96
CA ARG A 32 -9.74 11.16 3.90
C ARG A 32 -8.37 11.83 4.09
N SER A 33 -7.32 11.02 4.19
CA SER A 33 -5.95 11.55 4.33
C SER A 33 -5.56 12.39 3.12
N LEU A 34 -6.04 12.03 1.93
CA LEU A 34 -5.72 12.73 0.69
C LEU A 34 -6.48 14.04 0.52
N MET A 35 -7.56 14.26 1.26
CA MET A 35 -8.33 15.51 1.17
C MET A 35 -7.52 16.71 1.65
N ILE A 36 -6.48 16.51 2.45
CA ILE A 36 -5.56 17.56 2.85
C ILE A 36 -4.43 17.80 1.84
N GLN A 37 -4.43 17.07 0.74
CA GLN A 37 -3.44 17.15 -0.34
C GLN A 37 -2.00 17.00 0.16
N PRO A 38 -1.65 15.86 0.81
CA PRO A 38 -0.32 15.67 1.35
C PRO A 38 0.71 15.49 0.24
N ARG A 39 1.97 15.86 0.53
CA ARG A 39 3.11 15.55 -0.34
C ARG A 39 3.63 14.15 -0.08
N LEU A 40 3.44 13.64 1.13
CA LEU A 40 3.87 12.33 1.55
C LEU A 40 2.73 11.63 2.28
N LEU A 41 2.42 10.42 1.87
CA LEU A 41 1.42 9.58 2.51
C LEU A 41 2.12 8.35 3.09
N LEU A 42 1.90 8.10 4.37
CA LEU A 42 2.48 6.94 5.07
C LEU A 42 1.39 5.92 5.32
N LEU A 43 1.59 4.69 4.83
CA LEU A 43 0.66 3.58 5.01
C LEU A 43 1.38 2.43 5.70
N ASP A 44 0.92 2.05 6.88
CA ASP A 44 1.52 0.96 7.64
C ASP A 44 0.67 -0.31 7.47
N GLU A 45 1.24 -1.29 6.78
CA GLU A 45 0.63 -2.59 6.50
C GLU A 45 -0.83 -2.47 6.01
N PRO A 46 -1.08 -1.72 4.90
CA PRO A 46 -2.44 -1.40 4.48
C PRO A 46 -3.28 -2.61 4.10
N ASN A 47 -2.67 -3.76 3.86
CA ASN A 47 -3.36 -4.97 3.41
C ASN A 47 -3.58 -6.01 4.51
N GLU A 48 -3.13 -5.73 5.73
CA GLU A 48 -3.19 -6.74 6.79
C GLU A 48 -4.62 -7.18 7.06
N GLY A 49 -4.83 -8.50 7.03
CA GLY A 49 -6.12 -9.09 7.35
C GLY A 49 -7.21 -8.90 6.29
N LEU A 50 -6.88 -8.43 5.10
CA LEU A 50 -7.87 -8.16 4.06
C LEU A 50 -7.94 -9.28 3.01
N ALA A 51 -9.12 -9.44 2.40
CA ALA A 51 -9.34 -10.42 1.35
C ALA A 51 -8.53 -10.07 0.09
N PRO A 52 -8.13 -11.07 -0.73
CA PRO A 52 -7.30 -10.82 -1.92
C PRO A 52 -7.88 -9.81 -2.90
N VAL A 53 -9.19 -9.79 -3.10
CA VAL A 53 -9.82 -8.83 -4.00
C VAL A 53 -9.67 -7.39 -3.49
N ILE A 54 -9.70 -7.21 -2.17
CA ILE A 54 -9.53 -5.89 -1.55
C ILE A 54 -8.05 -5.48 -1.61
N VAL A 55 -7.14 -6.43 -1.41
CA VAL A 55 -5.69 -6.18 -1.55
C VAL A 55 -5.38 -5.66 -2.96
N GLN A 56 -5.99 -6.26 -3.98
CA GLN A 56 -5.83 -5.80 -5.36
C GLN A 56 -6.33 -4.36 -5.53
N GLN A 57 -7.48 -4.04 -4.97
CA GLN A 57 -8.05 -2.69 -5.04
C GLN A 57 -7.14 -1.66 -4.35
N ILE A 58 -6.57 -2.01 -3.22
CA ILE A 58 -5.62 -1.14 -2.50
C ILE A 58 -4.35 -0.93 -3.35
N GLY A 59 -3.86 -1.98 -4.00
CA GLY A 59 -2.72 -1.87 -4.90
C GLY A 59 -2.98 -0.91 -6.06
N GLU A 60 -4.14 -1.01 -6.67
CA GLU A 60 -4.55 -0.10 -7.75
C GLU A 60 -4.66 1.35 -7.24
N LEU A 61 -5.18 1.53 -6.05
CA LEU A 61 -5.26 2.85 -5.42
C LEU A 61 -3.86 3.44 -5.20
N ILE A 62 -2.93 2.65 -4.69
CA ILE A 62 -1.54 3.08 -4.50
C ILE A 62 -0.92 3.47 -5.84
N ASP A 63 -1.12 2.66 -6.88
CA ASP A 63 -0.58 2.96 -8.20
C ASP A 63 -1.09 4.30 -8.75
N ASP A 64 -2.38 4.55 -8.60
CA ASP A 64 -2.98 5.81 -9.04
C ASP A 64 -2.44 7.01 -8.26
N LEU A 65 -2.39 6.89 -6.95
CA LEU A 65 -1.99 7.98 -6.07
C LEU A 65 -0.51 8.29 -6.17
N SER A 66 0.33 7.30 -6.46
CA SER A 66 1.78 7.49 -6.56
C SER A 66 2.18 8.40 -7.72
N GLN A 67 1.28 8.65 -8.65
CA GLN A 67 1.55 9.57 -9.76
C GLN A 67 1.62 11.04 -9.30
N THR A 68 0.94 11.38 -8.22
CA THR A 68 0.88 12.76 -7.72
C THR A 68 1.32 12.92 -6.28
N THR A 69 1.48 11.84 -5.55
CA THR A 69 1.81 11.84 -4.12
C THR A 69 2.92 10.84 -3.86
N THR A 70 3.92 11.21 -3.09
CA THR A 70 4.93 10.24 -2.64
C THR A 70 4.30 9.37 -1.57
N ILE A 71 4.40 8.05 -1.77
CA ILE A 71 3.82 7.07 -0.85
C ILE A 71 4.94 6.20 -0.28
N LEU A 72 4.97 6.11 1.04
CA LEU A 72 5.80 5.15 1.76
C LEU A 72 4.87 4.17 2.46
N PHE A 73 4.95 2.90 2.10
CA PHE A 73 4.14 1.89 2.76
C PHE A 73 4.99 0.72 3.23
N THR A 74 4.53 0.06 4.28
CA THR A 74 5.14 -1.18 4.76
C THR A 74 4.23 -2.35 4.39
N ASP A 75 4.83 -3.51 4.11
CA ASP A 75 4.06 -4.71 3.83
C ASP A 75 4.94 -5.94 4.10
N GLN A 76 4.36 -6.96 4.68
CA GLN A 76 5.02 -8.24 4.87
C GLN A 76 5.04 -9.07 3.58
N SER A 77 4.15 -8.77 2.65
CA SER A 77 4.11 -9.42 1.35
C SER A 77 5.13 -8.80 0.41
N VAL A 78 6.22 -9.50 0.17
CA VAL A 78 7.25 -9.09 -0.78
C VAL A 78 6.66 -8.90 -2.17
N ARG A 79 5.78 -9.81 -2.58
CA ARG A 79 5.15 -9.77 -3.89
C ARG A 79 4.36 -8.49 -4.10
N PHE A 80 3.54 -8.11 -3.13
CA PHE A 80 2.76 -6.87 -3.19
C PHE A 80 3.69 -5.65 -3.23
N ALA A 81 4.68 -5.62 -2.34
CA ALA A 81 5.59 -4.49 -2.25
C ALA A 81 6.35 -4.28 -3.57
N LEU A 82 6.89 -5.34 -4.15
CA LEU A 82 7.65 -5.23 -5.39
C LEU A 82 6.77 -4.89 -6.59
N LYS A 83 5.49 -5.26 -6.55
CA LYS A 83 4.55 -4.94 -7.63
C LYS A 83 4.16 -3.46 -7.65
N HIS A 84 4.03 -2.83 -6.48
CA HIS A 84 3.45 -1.49 -6.36
C HIS A 84 4.44 -0.41 -5.96
N ALA A 85 5.63 -0.76 -5.47
CA ALA A 85 6.67 0.19 -5.12
C ALA A 85 7.71 0.32 -6.23
N GLN A 86 8.29 1.49 -6.37
CA GLN A 86 9.41 1.74 -7.30
C GLN A 86 10.74 1.38 -6.66
N ARG A 87 10.87 1.61 -5.36
CA ARG A 87 12.04 1.29 -4.56
C ARG A 87 11.62 0.56 -3.31
N ALA A 88 12.51 -0.28 -2.80
CA ALA A 88 12.26 -1.05 -1.60
C ALA A 88 13.43 -0.93 -0.62
N TYR A 89 13.08 -0.86 0.64
CA TYR A 89 14.01 -0.87 1.76
C TYR A 89 13.67 -2.08 2.61
N ILE A 90 14.66 -2.92 2.89
CA ILE A 90 14.47 -4.08 3.76
C ILE A 90 14.90 -3.70 5.16
N LEU A 91 13.99 -3.88 6.12
CA LEU A 91 14.24 -3.57 7.52
C LEU A 91 14.38 -4.85 8.33
N GLU A 92 15.39 -4.87 9.20
CA GLU A 92 15.59 -5.95 10.13
C GLU A 92 16.03 -5.35 11.46
N LYS A 93 15.29 -5.69 12.52
CA LYS A 93 15.59 -5.21 13.88
C LYS A 93 15.76 -3.69 13.96
N GLY A 94 14.89 -2.96 13.27
CA GLY A 94 14.91 -1.51 13.29
C GLY A 94 15.96 -0.85 12.42
N GLN A 95 16.65 -1.61 11.57
CA GLN A 95 17.70 -1.08 10.70
C GLN A 95 17.41 -1.42 9.24
N VAL A 96 17.77 -0.50 8.35
CA VAL A 96 17.73 -0.76 6.91
C VAL A 96 18.95 -1.62 6.56
N VAL A 97 18.71 -2.86 6.12
CA VAL A 97 19.78 -3.81 5.77
C VAL A 97 20.00 -3.92 4.27
N HIS A 98 19.07 -3.43 3.46
CA HIS A 98 19.21 -3.44 2.01
C HIS A 98 18.30 -2.39 1.39
N GLU A 99 18.75 -1.80 0.29
CA GLU A 99 17.98 -0.85 -0.51
C GLU A 99 18.20 -1.16 -1.99
N ALA A 100 17.12 -1.21 -2.77
CA ALA A 100 17.21 -1.43 -4.21
C ALA A 100 15.94 -0.94 -4.90
N SER A 101 16.03 -0.76 -6.24
CA SER A 101 14.80 -0.62 -7.04
C SER A 101 14.00 -1.92 -6.96
N SER A 102 12.70 -1.83 -7.11
CA SER A 102 11.85 -3.02 -7.12
C SER A 102 12.23 -3.96 -8.27
N GLN A 103 12.61 -3.40 -9.41
CA GLN A 103 13.02 -4.20 -10.56
C GLN A 103 14.29 -5.01 -10.27
N ASP A 104 15.29 -4.38 -9.66
CA ASP A 104 16.53 -5.07 -9.28
C ASP A 104 16.26 -6.15 -8.25
N LEU A 105 15.44 -5.85 -7.25
CA LEU A 105 15.14 -6.80 -6.18
C LEU A 105 14.33 -8.01 -6.69
N LYS A 106 13.47 -7.83 -7.68
CA LYS A 106 12.73 -8.94 -8.31
C LYS A 106 13.64 -10.01 -8.89
N THR A 107 14.80 -9.62 -9.39
CA THR A 107 15.76 -10.53 -10.03
C THR A 107 16.90 -10.95 -9.10
N ASP A 108 16.96 -10.40 -7.90
CA ASP A 108 18.02 -10.68 -6.93
C ASP A 108 17.56 -11.78 -5.96
N GLN A 109 17.61 -13.02 -6.42
CA GLN A 109 17.16 -14.15 -5.61
C GLN A 109 18.01 -14.33 -4.35
N ALA A 110 19.30 -14.04 -4.42
CA ALA A 110 20.19 -14.19 -3.26
C ALA A 110 19.77 -13.26 -2.12
N THR A 111 19.45 -12.00 -2.44
CA THR A 111 18.99 -11.03 -1.44
C THR A 111 17.62 -11.43 -0.90
N GLN A 112 16.71 -11.88 -1.76
CA GLN A 112 15.40 -12.36 -1.32
C GLN A 112 15.54 -13.53 -0.35
N ASP A 113 16.38 -14.50 -0.67
CA ASP A 113 16.61 -15.66 0.19
C ASP A 113 17.23 -15.27 1.53
N ARG A 114 18.12 -14.30 1.52
CA ARG A 114 18.83 -13.88 2.73
C ARG A 114 17.93 -13.09 3.70
N PHE A 115 17.15 -12.15 3.20
CA PHE A 115 16.41 -11.19 4.03
C PHE A 115 14.90 -11.39 3.99
N LEU A 116 14.37 -11.98 2.93
CA LEU A 116 12.94 -12.07 2.67
C LEU A 116 12.49 -13.53 2.58
N SER A 117 13.25 -14.46 3.15
CA SER A 117 12.91 -15.87 3.07
C SER A 117 11.51 -16.09 3.61
N VAL A 118 10.62 -16.35 2.69
CA VAL A 118 9.28 -16.79 3.00
C VAL A 118 9.36 -18.30 2.98
N ALA A 119 9.33 -18.84 4.14
CA ALA A 119 9.25 -20.29 4.23
C ALA A 119 7.96 -20.77 3.58
#